data_3f06fde2e23599637761a49b46eb3d1f
#
_entry.id   3f06fde2e23599637761a49b46eb3d1f
#
_cell.length_a   1.000
_cell.length_b   1.000
_cell.length_c   1.000
_cell.angle_alpha   90.00
_cell.angle_beta   90.00
_cell.angle_gamma   90.00
#
_symmetry.space_group_name_H-M   'P 1'
#
loop_
_entity.id
_entity.type
_entity.pdbx_description
1 polymer ?
#
loop_
_entity_poly.entity_id
_entity_poly.type
_entity_poly.pdbx_seq_one_letter_code
_entity_poly.pdbx_strand_id
1 'polypeptide(L)'
;GVTGTKGKSTVVYLISKILESSGKSVGMCGSLGYKIKDKEWPNNLKMTMPGRFRLQKLLAEAVKVGCEYFVLEITSEGIKQKRHLGIQFDCAVFTNLHKEHIESHGSFEKYYQAKQELFKRTKNVHVVNADDSHTELFGNFPSKHKK
;
A
#
# COMPACT_ATOMS: atom_id res chain seq x y z
N GLY A 1 -0.12 0.62 4.27
CA GLY A 1 0.36 0.58 2.88
C GLY A 1 0.96 -0.76 2.51
N VAL A 2 0.53 -1.34 1.40
CA VAL A 2 1.04 -2.64 0.91
C VAL A 2 1.78 -2.42 -0.41
N THR A 3 3.05 -2.81 -0.47
CA THR A 3 3.89 -2.71 -1.68
C THR A 3 4.57 -4.04 -2.00
N GLY A 4 5.08 -4.15 -3.22
CA GLY A 4 5.76 -5.32 -3.77
C GLY A 4 5.56 -5.43 -5.27
N THR A 5 6.04 -6.49 -5.89
CA THR A 5 5.83 -6.73 -7.32
C THR A 5 4.49 -7.41 -7.55
N LYS A 6 4.24 -8.55 -6.91
CA LYS A 6 3.01 -9.35 -7.02
C LYS A 6 2.30 -9.50 -5.67
N GLY A 7 1.02 -9.88 -5.70
CA GLY A 7 0.25 -10.18 -4.50
C GLY A 7 -0.26 -8.98 -3.70
N LYS A 8 0.08 -7.75 -4.06
CA LYS A 8 -0.38 -6.53 -3.34
C LYS A 8 -1.88 -6.47 -3.17
N SER A 9 -2.63 -6.62 -4.26
CA SER A 9 -4.10 -6.53 -4.27
C SER A 9 -4.73 -7.63 -3.40
N THR A 10 -4.20 -8.85 -3.49
CA THR A 10 -4.64 -10.00 -2.67
C THR A 10 -4.39 -9.71 -1.18
N VAL A 11 -3.20 -9.22 -0.83
CA VAL A 11 -2.85 -8.90 0.56
C VAL A 11 -3.70 -7.75 1.09
N VAL A 12 -3.92 -6.69 0.31
CA VAL A 12 -4.84 -5.58 0.66
C VAL A 12 -6.24 -6.11 0.95
N TYR A 13 -6.77 -6.97 0.09
CA TYR A 13 -8.08 -7.58 0.26
C TYR A 13 -8.14 -8.45 1.52
N LEU A 14 -7.17 -9.33 1.73
CA LEU A 14 -7.11 -10.22 2.89
C LEU A 14 -6.99 -9.44 4.21
N ILE A 15 -6.12 -8.43 4.28
CA ILE A 15 -6.01 -7.56 5.46
C ILE A 15 -7.35 -6.90 5.75
N SER A 16 -8.03 -6.37 4.72
CA SER A 16 -9.33 -5.73 4.89
C SER A 16 -10.37 -6.70 5.43
N LYS A 17 -10.42 -7.92 4.89
CA LYS A 17 -11.37 -8.96 5.36
C LYS A 17 -11.09 -9.46 6.77
N ILE A 18 -9.82 -9.61 7.15
CA ILE A 18 -9.44 -10.00 8.52
C ILE A 18 -9.83 -8.90 9.52
N LEU A 19 -9.57 -7.65 9.21
CA LEU A 19 -9.96 -6.53 10.07
C LEU A 19 -11.49 -6.46 10.21
N GLU A 20 -12.25 -6.62 9.12
CA GLU A 20 -13.72 -6.66 9.14
C GLU A 20 -14.24 -7.81 10.00
N SER A 21 -13.66 -9.00 9.84
CA SER A 21 -14.04 -10.18 10.65
C SER A 21 -13.75 -9.98 12.15
N SER A 22 -12.82 -9.07 12.46
CA SER A 22 -12.52 -8.65 13.84
C SER A 22 -13.42 -7.51 14.34
N GLY A 23 -14.49 -7.18 13.60
CA GLY A 23 -15.44 -6.12 13.97
C GLY A 23 -14.95 -4.69 13.68
N LYS A 24 -13.89 -4.54 12.87
CA LYS A 24 -13.32 -3.22 12.55
C LYS A 24 -13.98 -2.60 11.31
N SER A 25 -14.12 -1.29 11.35
CA SER A 25 -14.60 -0.51 10.21
C SER A 25 -13.44 -0.17 9.27
N VAL A 26 -13.51 -0.65 8.02
CA VAL A 26 -12.39 -0.64 7.08
C VAL A 26 -12.71 0.09 5.78
N GLY A 27 -11.74 0.89 5.31
CA GLY A 27 -11.65 1.36 3.94
C GLY A 27 -10.54 0.62 3.18
N MET A 28 -10.69 0.49 1.88
CA MET A 28 -9.71 -0.18 1.01
C MET A 28 -9.59 0.55 -0.34
N CYS A 29 -8.38 0.58 -0.89
CA CYS A 29 -8.13 1.10 -2.24
C CYS A 29 -7.02 0.29 -2.92
N GLY A 30 -7.31 -0.26 -4.09
CA GLY A 30 -6.36 -1.02 -4.89
C GLY A 30 -6.88 -1.41 -6.27
N SER A 31 -6.19 -2.32 -6.93
CA SER A 31 -6.57 -2.79 -8.27
C SER A 31 -7.92 -3.50 -8.28
N LEU A 32 -8.29 -4.19 -7.20
CA LEU A 32 -9.56 -4.91 -7.09
C LEU A 32 -10.76 -3.98 -6.90
N GLY A 33 -10.52 -2.72 -6.53
CA GLY A 33 -11.58 -1.75 -6.30
C GLY A 33 -11.35 -0.87 -5.09
N TYR A 34 -12.42 -0.21 -4.71
CA TYR A 34 -12.49 0.67 -3.55
C TYR A 34 -13.57 0.17 -2.60
N LYS A 35 -13.33 0.39 -1.33
CA LYS A 35 -14.29 0.10 -0.26
C LYS A 35 -14.26 1.20 0.79
N ILE A 36 -15.43 1.59 1.28
CA ILE A 36 -15.60 2.40 2.48
C ILE A 36 -16.76 1.81 3.27
N LYS A 37 -16.46 1.13 4.37
CA LYS A 37 -17.42 0.33 5.13
C LYS A 37 -18.17 -0.66 4.22
N ASP A 38 -19.50 -0.57 4.18
CA ASP A 38 -20.38 -1.48 3.43
C ASP A 38 -20.48 -1.15 1.93
N LYS A 39 -19.91 -0.02 1.50
CA LYS A 39 -19.93 0.40 0.10
C LYS A 39 -18.69 -0.08 -0.62
N GLU A 40 -18.87 -0.89 -1.64
CA GLU A 40 -17.81 -1.36 -2.53
C GLU A 40 -18.12 -0.95 -3.97
N TRP A 41 -17.07 -0.56 -4.72
CA TRP A 41 -17.19 -0.27 -6.15
C TRP A 41 -15.90 -0.60 -6.90
N PRO A 42 -16.00 -0.96 -8.18
CA PRO A 42 -14.84 -1.37 -8.97
C PRO A 42 -13.88 -0.21 -9.21
N ASN A 43 -12.61 -0.54 -9.39
CA ASN A 43 -11.62 0.41 -9.86
C ASN A 43 -11.68 0.53 -11.39
N ASN A 44 -12.48 1.47 -11.89
CA ASN A 44 -12.63 1.76 -13.32
C ASN A 44 -11.49 2.65 -13.87
N LEU A 45 -10.49 2.97 -13.05
CA LEU A 45 -9.30 3.70 -13.49
C LEU A 45 -8.30 2.73 -14.11
N LYS A 46 -7.61 3.16 -15.17
CA LYS A 46 -6.46 2.42 -15.73
C LYS A 46 -5.21 2.50 -14.84
N MET A 47 -5.41 2.66 -13.52
CA MET A 47 -4.33 2.78 -12.54
C MET A 47 -4.76 2.25 -11.19
N THR A 48 -3.90 1.49 -10.54
CA THR A 48 -4.14 0.90 -9.22
C THR A 48 -4.32 1.95 -8.14
N MET A 49 -3.42 2.92 -8.10
CA MET A 49 -3.41 4.00 -7.13
C MET A 49 -3.96 5.27 -7.77
N PRO A 50 -5.09 5.82 -7.30
CA PRO A 50 -5.66 7.03 -7.89
C PRO A 50 -4.76 8.24 -7.70
N GLY A 51 -5.00 9.30 -8.47
CA GLY A 51 -4.28 10.56 -8.33
C GLY A 51 -4.40 11.14 -6.91
N ARG A 52 -3.41 11.94 -6.48
CA ARG A 52 -3.26 12.42 -5.10
C ARG A 52 -4.53 13.04 -4.52
N PHE A 53 -5.17 13.95 -5.23
CA PHE A 53 -6.38 14.62 -4.71
C PHE A 53 -7.57 13.66 -4.57
N ARG A 54 -7.75 12.73 -5.52
CA ARG A 54 -8.80 11.73 -5.43
C ARG A 54 -8.55 10.77 -4.27
N LEU A 55 -7.31 10.39 -4.03
CA LEU A 55 -6.93 9.56 -2.89
C LEU A 55 -7.19 10.26 -1.56
N GLN A 56 -6.81 11.54 -1.44
CA GLN A 56 -7.10 12.33 -0.24
C GLN A 56 -8.60 12.48 0.02
N LYS A 57 -9.41 12.69 -1.03
CA LYS A 57 -10.86 12.74 -0.92
C LYS A 57 -11.44 11.41 -0.42
N LEU A 58 -10.93 10.29 -0.95
CA LEU A 58 -11.35 8.95 -0.53
C LEU A 58 -11.03 8.69 0.94
N LEU A 59 -9.83 9.07 1.40
CA LEU A 59 -9.43 8.97 2.80
C LEU A 59 -10.29 9.86 3.71
N ALA A 60 -10.55 11.10 3.31
CA ALA A 60 -11.42 12.02 4.06
C ALA A 60 -12.85 11.47 4.18
N GLU A 61 -13.38 10.85 3.12
CA GLU A 61 -14.69 10.19 3.15
C GLU A 61 -14.70 9.00 4.11
N ALA A 62 -13.64 8.17 4.09
CA ALA A 62 -13.49 7.05 5.01
C ALA A 62 -13.46 7.50 6.47
N VAL A 63 -12.71 8.58 6.78
CA VAL A 63 -12.69 9.18 8.12
C VAL A 63 -14.07 9.71 8.51
N LYS A 64 -14.75 10.44 7.61
CA LYS A 64 -16.08 11.00 7.87
C LYS A 64 -17.12 9.96 8.26
N VAL A 65 -17.05 8.76 7.66
CA VAL A 65 -17.98 7.66 7.99
C VAL A 65 -17.46 6.76 9.12
N GLY A 66 -16.31 7.09 9.72
CA GLY A 66 -15.75 6.42 10.89
C GLY A 66 -15.03 5.11 10.55
N CYS A 67 -14.34 5.00 9.42
CA CYS A 67 -13.41 3.89 9.20
C CYS A 67 -12.24 4.00 10.20
N GLU A 68 -11.97 2.92 10.93
CA GLU A 68 -10.84 2.81 11.86
C GLU A 68 -9.53 2.50 11.13
N TYR A 69 -9.63 1.79 10.01
CA TYR A 69 -8.50 1.37 9.17
C TYR A 69 -8.72 1.73 7.71
N PHE A 70 -7.63 2.02 7.02
CA PHE A 70 -7.64 2.15 5.57
C PHE A 70 -6.46 1.38 4.98
N VAL A 71 -6.73 0.39 4.13
CA VAL A 71 -5.71 -0.45 3.51
C VAL A 71 -5.49 0.00 2.07
N LEU A 72 -4.26 0.39 1.74
CA LEU A 72 -3.91 1.01 0.47
C LEU A 72 -2.86 0.21 -0.29
N GLU A 73 -3.16 -0.14 -1.54
CA GLU A 73 -2.18 -0.69 -2.46
C GLU A 73 -1.23 0.40 -2.97
N ILE A 74 0.07 0.26 -2.69
CA ILE A 74 1.11 1.22 -3.05
C ILE A 74 1.93 0.69 -4.21
N THR A 75 1.83 1.36 -5.36
CA THR A 75 2.61 1.04 -6.56
C THR A 75 3.85 1.91 -6.66
N SER A 76 4.92 1.38 -7.28
CA SER A 76 6.13 2.15 -7.55
C SER A 76 5.87 3.38 -8.44
N GLU A 77 4.95 3.23 -9.40
CA GLU A 77 4.54 4.36 -10.25
C GLU A 77 3.74 5.41 -9.44
N GLY A 78 2.89 4.98 -8.51
CA GLY A 78 2.18 5.89 -7.59
C GLY A 78 3.14 6.68 -6.70
N ILE A 79 4.22 6.04 -6.24
CA ILE A 79 5.30 6.70 -5.49
C ILE A 79 6.03 7.70 -6.37
N LYS A 80 6.47 7.29 -7.58
CA LYS A 80 7.16 8.15 -8.55
C LYS A 80 6.34 9.41 -8.86
N GLN A 81 5.04 9.26 -9.00
CA GLN A 81 4.10 10.37 -9.24
C GLN A 81 3.65 11.08 -7.94
N LYS A 82 4.28 10.79 -6.81
CA LYS A 82 4.02 11.46 -5.53
C LYS A 82 2.55 11.38 -5.07
N ARG A 83 1.81 10.33 -5.47
CA ARG A 83 0.38 10.17 -5.13
C ARG A 83 0.15 9.88 -3.65
N HIS A 84 1.15 9.31 -2.97
CA HIS A 84 1.15 8.99 -1.54
C HIS A 84 1.40 10.20 -0.62
N LEU A 85 1.78 11.36 -1.17
CA LEU A 85 2.10 12.52 -0.34
C LEU A 85 0.88 13.01 0.45
N GLY A 86 1.13 13.37 1.72
CA GLY A 86 0.10 13.78 2.67
C GLY A 86 -0.55 12.62 3.41
N ILE A 87 -0.10 11.37 3.18
CA ILE A 87 -0.55 10.21 3.95
C ILE A 87 0.54 9.83 4.96
N GLN A 88 0.15 9.68 6.22
CA GLN A 88 0.97 9.04 7.26
C GLN A 88 0.58 7.58 7.35
N PHE A 89 1.54 6.70 7.08
CA PHE A 89 1.33 5.25 7.17
C PHE A 89 1.74 4.75 8.56
N ASP A 90 0.85 4.04 9.23
CA ASP A 90 1.15 3.35 10.48
C ASP A 90 1.84 2.02 10.24
N CYS A 91 1.51 1.34 9.13
CA CYS A 91 2.06 0.06 8.76
C CYS A 91 2.49 0.04 7.29
N ALA A 92 3.68 -0.47 7.03
CA ALA A 92 4.20 -0.78 5.71
C ALA A 92 4.35 -2.29 5.56
N VAL A 93 3.80 -2.85 4.48
CA VAL A 93 3.85 -4.28 4.17
C VAL A 93 4.60 -4.48 2.85
N PHE A 94 5.58 -5.38 2.85
CA PHE A 94 6.32 -5.83 1.68
C PHE A 94 5.94 -7.27 1.33
N THR A 95 5.48 -7.50 0.11
CA THR A 95 5.10 -8.85 -0.35
C THR A 95 6.24 -9.59 -1.04
N ASN A 96 6.84 -9.01 -2.07
CA ASN A 96 7.96 -9.58 -2.83
C ASN A 96 8.55 -8.56 -3.80
N LEU A 97 9.74 -8.88 -4.34
CA LEU A 97 10.41 -8.06 -5.35
C LEU A 97 10.94 -8.93 -6.50
N HIS A 98 10.42 -8.71 -7.71
CA HIS A 98 10.89 -9.32 -8.94
C HIS A 98 11.30 -8.25 -9.95
N LYS A 99 12.14 -8.63 -10.90
CA LYS A 99 12.58 -7.75 -12.00
C LYS A 99 11.45 -7.52 -13.01
N GLU A 100 10.55 -6.59 -12.68
CA GLU A 100 9.45 -6.16 -13.55
C GLU A 100 9.45 -4.62 -13.65
N HIS A 101 8.83 -4.07 -14.69
CA HIS A 101 8.66 -2.62 -14.91
C HIS A 101 9.98 -1.80 -14.94
N ILE A 102 11.10 -2.44 -15.30
CA ILE A 102 12.41 -1.77 -15.36
C ILE A 102 12.39 -0.63 -16.37
N GLU A 103 11.70 -0.82 -17.50
CA GLU A 103 11.57 0.18 -18.56
C GLU A 103 10.98 1.50 -18.05
N SER A 104 9.95 1.45 -17.20
CA SER A 104 9.30 2.65 -16.65
C SER A 104 10.13 3.37 -15.59
N HIS A 105 11.04 2.65 -14.92
CA HIS A 105 11.89 3.20 -13.86
C HIS A 105 13.34 3.49 -14.33
N GLY A 106 13.77 2.93 -15.47
CA GLY A 106 15.10 3.05 -16.02
C GLY A 106 16.15 2.11 -15.40
N SER A 107 15.91 1.58 -14.19
CA SER A 107 16.73 0.54 -13.57
C SER A 107 15.97 -0.21 -12.49
N PHE A 108 16.42 -1.44 -12.18
CA PHE A 108 15.87 -2.22 -11.08
C PHE A 108 16.08 -1.52 -9.73
N GLU A 109 17.20 -0.84 -9.57
CA GLU A 109 17.50 -0.07 -8.36
C GLU A 109 16.49 1.05 -8.13
N LYS A 110 16.21 1.87 -9.12
CA LYS A 110 15.19 2.93 -9.02
C LYS A 110 13.80 2.36 -8.75
N TYR A 111 13.49 1.18 -9.28
CA TYR A 111 12.23 0.50 -9.04
C TYR A 111 12.06 0.09 -7.58
N TYR A 112 13.05 -0.58 -6.95
CA TYR A 112 12.91 -0.94 -5.55
C TYR A 112 13.05 0.28 -4.62
N GLN A 113 13.90 1.26 -4.94
CA GLN A 113 13.99 2.51 -4.20
C GLN A 113 12.65 3.24 -4.12
N ALA A 114 11.88 3.26 -5.21
CA ALA A 114 10.53 3.81 -5.20
C ALA A 114 9.64 3.08 -4.18
N LYS A 115 9.70 1.74 -4.08
CA LYS A 115 8.93 0.99 -3.09
C LYS A 115 9.42 1.20 -1.66
N GLN A 116 10.74 1.35 -1.47
CA GLN A 116 11.33 1.64 -0.16
C GLN A 116 10.83 2.96 0.43
N GLU A 117 10.36 3.89 -0.39
CA GLU A 117 9.85 5.19 0.08
C GLU A 117 8.66 5.01 1.05
N LEU A 118 7.85 3.97 0.90
CA LEU A 118 6.82 3.62 1.86
C LEU A 118 7.43 3.31 3.23
N PHE A 119 8.48 2.50 3.30
CA PHE A 119 9.16 2.10 4.54
C PHE A 119 9.90 3.26 5.20
N LYS A 120 10.57 4.11 4.40
CA LYS A 120 11.23 5.33 4.91
C LYS A 120 10.25 6.26 5.63
N ARG A 121 9.01 6.32 5.18
CA ARG A 121 7.96 7.20 5.73
C ARG A 121 7.16 6.55 6.85
N THR A 122 7.15 5.24 6.96
CA THR A 122 6.44 4.50 8.00
C THR A 122 7.37 4.25 9.18
N LYS A 123 7.03 4.75 10.36
CA LYS A 123 7.88 4.65 11.56
C LYS A 123 7.34 3.69 12.62
N ASN A 124 6.13 3.20 12.43
CA ASN A 124 5.45 2.43 13.47
C ASN A 124 5.64 0.92 13.27
N VAL A 125 5.06 0.35 12.22
CA VAL A 125 5.10 -1.10 11.97
C VAL A 125 5.62 -1.40 10.56
N HIS A 126 6.62 -2.28 10.46
CA HIS A 126 7.07 -2.88 9.20
C HIS A 126 6.77 -4.38 9.22
N VAL A 127 6.12 -4.86 8.17
CA VAL A 127 5.89 -6.29 7.91
C VAL A 127 6.59 -6.64 6.60
N VAL A 128 7.51 -7.61 6.67
CA VAL A 128 8.31 -8.02 5.50
C VAL A 128 8.18 -9.51 5.27
N ASN A 129 8.06 -9.90 4.01
CA ASN A 129 8.10 -11.32 3.65
C ASN A 129 9.53 -11.86 3.81
N ALA A 130 9.75 -12.70 4.80
CA ALA A 130 11.06 -13.27 5.13
C ALA A 130 11.59 -14.24 4.07
N ASP A 131 10.71 -14.81 3.24
CA ASP A 131 11.08 -15.78 2.20
C ASP A 131 11.54 -15.10 0.89
N ASP A 132 11.39 -13.78 0.76
CA ASP A 132 11.86 -13.05 -0.42
C ASP A 132 13.36 -12.75 -0.33
N SER A 133 14.09 -13.03 -1.40
CA SER A 133 15.56 -12.80 -1.44
C SER A 133 15.98 -11.33 -1.26
N HIS A 134 15.04 -10.39 -1.40
CA HIS A 134 15.28 -8.95 -1.26
C HIS A 134 14.73 -8.38 0.06
N THR A 135 14.39 -9.25 1.03
CA THR A 135 13.82 -8.84 2.33
C THR A 135 14.68 -7.80 3.04
N GLU A 136 15.99 -7.95 3.02
CA GLU A 136 16.93 -7.02 3.66
C GLU A 136 16.80 -5.57 3.11
N LEU A 137 16.47 -5.40 1.84
CA LEU A 137 16.25 -4.08 1.25
C LEU A 137 15.10 -3.31 1.91
N PHE A 138 14.16 -4.01 2.54
CA PHE A 138 12.99 -3.43 3.19
C PHE A 138 13.05 -3.55 4.72
N GLY A 139 13.68 -4.60 5.24
CA GLY A 139 13.80 -4.87 6.66
C GLY A 139 14.74 -3.94 7.43
N ASN A 140 15.67 -3.26 6.75
CA ASN A 140 16.69 -2.43 7.40
C ASN A 140 16.23 -1.02 7.78
N PHE A 141 15.03 -0.60 7.38
CA PHE A 141 14.49 0.71 7.78
C PHE A 141 14.08 0.72 9.26
N PRO A 142 14.33 1.83 9.99
CA PRO A 142 13.96 1.95 11.38
C PRO A 142 12.43 1.98 11.54
N SER A 143 11.93 1.15 12.47
CA SER A 143 10.52 1.13 12.88
C SER A 143 10.41 0.68 14.33
N LYS A 144 9.31 1.03 15.01
CA LYS A 144 9.05 0.60 16.39
C LYS A 144 8.86 -0.92 16.47
N HIS A 145 8.18 -1.51 15.50
CA HIS A 145 7.88 -2.93 15.42
C HIS A 145 8.21 -3.49 14.04
N LYS A 146 8.92 -4.63 14.00
CA LYS A 146 9.18 -5.42 12.78
C LYS A 146 8.60 -6.82 12.94
N LYS A 147 7.93 -7.30 11.91
CA LYS A 147 7.32 -8.63 11.83
C LYS A 147 7.68 -9.32 10.51
#